data_964f9ab0910647b7bdd08f03eb9267e6
#
_entry.id   964f9ab0910647b7bdd08f03eb9267e6
#
_cell.length_a   1.000
_cell.length_b   1.000
_cell.length_c   1.000
_cell.angle_alpha   90.00
_cell.angle_beta   90.00
_cell.angle_gamma   90.00
#
_symmetry.space_group_name_H-M   'P 1'
#
loop_
_entity.id
_entity.type
_entity.pdbx_description
1 polymer ?
#
loop_
_entity_poly.entity_id
_entity_poly.type
_entity_poly.pdbx_seq_one_letter_code
_entity_poly.pdbx_strand_id
1 'polypeptide(L)'
;MTYTMAPVGHVRSCFKEKFAIPRQPALASAARGCLELLAPYDRAEAVQGLEGVSHVWLLFVFHQALEAQPRLKVRPPRLGGNRSIGVFATRATHRPNGIGQSVVKLDRVEPGRLWLSGIDLLDGTPVLDIKPYVPYADQVPDAVNTLANAPPPGVAVEWNEQALEQASAHGQRLGEPLVALIEQCLGQDPRPAYQVPEPSRQYGVKLWDVEVRWHYPDLHTIKVLEVVPQA
;
A
#
# COMPACT_ATOMS: atom_id res chain seq x y z
N MET A 1 -3.32 -30.79 9.33
CA MET A 1 -2.24 -30.74 8.33
C MET A 1 -1.75 -29.30 8.26
N THR A 2 -0.45 -29.04 8.36
CA THR A 2 0.17 -27.71 8.29
C THR A 2 1.01 -27.64 7.03
N TYR A 3 0.94 -26.53 6.30
CA TYR A 3 1.77 -26.25 5.14
C TYR A 3 2.81 -25.20 5.51
N THR A 4 4.06 -25.44 5.18
CA THR A 4 5.15 -24.48 5.34
C THR A 4 5.46 -23.85 3.99
N MET A 5 5.49 -22.51 3.94
CA MET A 5 5.84 -21.77 2.73
C MET A 5 7.04 -20.88 3.02
N ALA A 6 7.96 -20.81 2.07
CA ALA A 6 9.11 -19.90 2.11
C ALA A 6 8.87 -18.70 1.17
N PRO A 7 9.33 -17.50 1.50
CA PRO A 7 9.21 -16.36 0.60
C PRO A 7 10.10 -16.55 -0.63
N VAL A 8 9.59 -16.11 -1.78
CA VAL A 8 10.36 -16.03 -3.04
C VAL A 8 11.13 -14.72 -3.15
N GLY A 9 10.78 -13.71 -2.33
CA GLY A 9 11.42 -12.41 -2.31
C GLY A 9 10.86 -11.51 -1.22
N HIS A 10 11.43 -10.30 -1.12
CA HIS A 10 10.98 -9.25 -0.20
C HIS A 10 10.76 -7.94 -0.95
N VAL A 11 9.68 -7.24 -0.62
CA VAL A 11 9.39 -5.93 -1.22
C VAL A 11 10.23 -4.84 -0.56
N ARG A 12 10.90 -4.02 -1.38
CA ARG A 12 11.40 -2.70 -1.00
C ARG A 12 10.38 -1.66 -1.42
N SER A 13 9.80 -0.97 -0.46
CA SER A 13 8.66 -0.08 -0.65
C SER A 13 8.93 1.32 -0.08
N CYS A 14 8.19 2.28 -0.63
CA CYS A 14 8.12 3.63 -0.06
C CYS A 14 7.47 3.67 1.34
N PHE A 15 6.68 2.66 1.72
CA PHE A 15 5.97 2.63 3.00
C PHE A 15 6.81 2.04 4.10
N LYS A 16 7.29 2.87 5.04
CA LYS A 16 8.13 2.44 6.17
C LYS A 16 7.34 2.08 7.42
N GLU A 17 6.06 2.41 7.44
CA GLU A 17 5.13 2.10 8.53
C GLU A 17 3.73 1.79 7.98
N LYS A 18 2.87 1.19 8.82
CA LYS A 18 1.52 0.75 8.39
C LYS A 18 0.54 1.91 8.17
N PHE A 19 0.82 3.07 8.77
CA PHE A 19 -0.04 4.23 8.66
C PHE A 19 0.05 4.84 7.27
N ALA A 20 -1.08 5.30 6.74
CA ALA A 20 -1.24 5.89 5.42
C ALA A 20 -0.88 4.99 4.21
N ILE A 21 -0.66 3.68 4.40
CA ILE A 21 -0.60 2.76 3.26
C ILE A 21 -1.96 2.78 2.54
N PRO A 22 -1.99 2.91 1.20
CA PRO A 22 -3.22 2.83 0.41
C PRO A 22 -4.01 1.57 0.73
N ARG A 23 -5.33 1.69 0.81
CA ARG A 23 -6.20 0.54 1.13
C ARG A 23 -6.31 -0.46 -0.02
N GLN A 24 -5.96 -0.06 -1.22
CA GLN A 24 -5.91 -0.87 -2.43
C GLN A 24 -4.79 -0.31 -3.34
N PRO A 25 -4.09 -1.15 -4.09
CA PRO A 25 -2.93 -0.73 -4.90
C PRO A 25 -3.29 0.34 -5.94
N ALA A 26 -4.42 0.22 -6.61
CA ALA A 26 -4.86 1.15 -7.64
C ALA A 26 -5.13 2.59 -7.14
N LEU A 27 -5.22 2.81 -5.82
CA LEU A 27 -5.50 4.13 -5.24
C LEU A 27 -4.25 5.01 -5.08
N ALA A 28 -3.06 4.47 -5.29
CA ALA A 28 -1.79 5.21 -5.24
C ALA A 28 -0.83 4.73 -6.32
N SER A 29 -1.09 5.11 -7.56
CA SER A 29 -0.25 4.75 -8.71
C SER A 29 1.18 5.29 -8.62
N ALA A 30 1.40 6.37 -7.86
CA ALA A 30 2.71 6.95 -7.58
C ALA A 30 3.53 6.15 -6.55
N ALA A 31 2.91 5.19 -5.84
CA ALA A 31 3.64 4.33 -4.89
C ALA A 31 4.49 3.33 -5.67
N ARG A 32 5.80 3.51 -5.60
CA ARG A 32 6.79 2.66 -6.27
C ARG A 32 7.54 1.78 -5.30
N GLY A 33 8.05 0.68 -5.81
CA GLY A 33 8.90 -0.25 -5.07
C GLY A 33 9.55 -1.28 -5.97
N CYS A 34 10.31 -2.16 -5.33
CA CYS A 34 11.01 -3.25 -5.99
C CYS A 34 10.79 -4.54 -5.21
N LEU A 35 10.48 -5.63 -5.90
CA LEU A 35 10.54 -6.96 -5.31
C LEU A 35 11.94 -7.53 -5.57
N GLU A 36 12.70 -7.71 -4.49
CA GLU A 36 14.01 -8.36 -4.52
C GLU A 36 13.78 -9.87 -4.35
N LEU A 37 14.12 -10.63 -5.39
CA LEU A 37 13.97 -12.08 -5.41
C LEU A 37 15.11 -12.77 -4.66
N LEU A 38 14.79 -13.86 -3.99
CA LEU A 38 15.75 -14.73 -3.29
C LEU A 38 16.20 -15.89 -4.17
N ALA A 39 17.38 -16.41 -3.93
CA ALA A 39 17.83 -17.64 -4.56
C ALA A 39 16.87 -18.82 -4.23
N PRO A 40 16.53 -19.67 -5.20
CA PRO A 40 17.07 -19.72 -6.58
C PRO A 40 16.26 -18.85 -7.59
N TYR A 41 15.27 -18.09 -7.15
CA TYR A 41 14.34 -17.33 -8.00
C TYR A 41 14.94 -16.01 -8.53
N ASP A 42 16.13 -15.63 -8.09
CA ASP A 42 16.90 -14.44 -8.52
C ASP A 42 17.56 -14.60 -9.90
N ARG A 43 17.33 -15.73 -10.56
CA ARG A 43 17.89 -16.06 -11.89
C ARG A 43 16.96 -15.60 -13.01
N ALA A 44 17.54 -15.36 -14.18
CA ALA A 44 16.82 -14.93 -15.38
C ALA A 44 15.70 -15.89 -15.78
N GLU A 45 15.91 -17.21 -15.61
CA GLU A 45 14.94 -18.24 -15.95
C GLU A 45 13.63 -18.13 -15.18
N ALA A 46 13.69 -17.66 -13.92
CA ALA A 46 12.50 -17.53 -13.08
C ALA A 46 11.56 -16.39 -13.52
N VAL A 47 12.10 -15.38 -14.21
CA VAL A 47 11.36 -14.18 -14.64
C VAL A 47 11.17 -14.13 -16.17
N GLN A 48 11.67 -15.11 -16.89
CA GLN A 48 11.56 -15.19 -18.35
C GLN A 48 10.10 -15.16 -18.79
N GLY A 49 9.75 -14.23 -19.68
CA GLY A 49 8.40 -14.04 -20.22
C GLY A 49 7.57 -12.99 -19.44
N LEU A 50 8.04 -12.52 -18.28
CA LEU A 50 7.36 -11.43 -17.58
C LEU A 50 7.46 -10.08 -18.31
N GLU A 51 8.36 -9.92 -19.25
CA GLU A 51 8.51 -8.71 -20.07
C GLU A 51 7.25 -8.41 -20.91
N GLY A 52 6.47 -9.46 -21.21
CA GLY A 52 5.19 -9.34 -21.91
C GLY A 52 3.98 -9.06 -21.01
N VAL A 53 4.19 -8.90 -19.69
CA VAL A 53 3.14 -8.78 -18.69
C VAL A 53 3.14 -7.39 -18.07
N SER A 54 2.01 -6.70 -18.11
CA SER A 54 1.89 -5.34 -17.54
C SER A 54 1.57 -5.31 -16.05
N HIS A 55 0.91 -6.35 -15.51
CA HIS A 55 0.50 -6.44 -14.11
C HIS A 55 0.69 -7.84 -13.57
N VAL A 56 1.01 -7.93 -12.30
CA VAL A 56 1.17 -9.21 -11.59
C VAL A 56 0.36 -9.22 -10.30
N TRP A 57 -0.13 -10.40 -9.95
CA TRP A 57 -0.57 -10.72 -8.61
C TRP A 57 0.64 -10.99 -7.74
N LEU A 58 0.71 -10.33 -6.58
CA LEU A 58 1.61 -10.68 -5.50
C LEU A 58 0.82 -11.35 -4.38
N LEU A 59 1.19 -12.56 -4.03
CA LEU A 59 0.73 -13.23 -2.81
C LEU A 59 1.79 -13.04 -1.74
N PHE A 60 1.43 -12.47 -0.60
CA PHE A 60 2.40 -12.06 0.41
C PHE A 60 1.90 -12.30 1.84
N VAL A 61 2.77 -12.13 2.82
CA VAL A 61 2.44 -12.27 4.23
C VAL A 61 2.30 -10.91 4.89
N PHE A 62 1.20 -10.68 5.60
CA PHE A 62 1.05 -9.55 6.52
C PHE A 62 1.94 -9.74 7.76
N HIS A 63 3.27 -9.74 7.55
CA HIS A 63 4.28 -10.15 8.53
C HIS A 63 4.24 -9.38 9.84
N GLN A 64 3.72 -8.15 9.84
CA GLN A 64 3.55 -7.35 11.05
C GLN A 64 2.13 -7.41 11.63
N ALA A 65 1.24 -8.27 11.11
CA ALA A 65 -0.12 -8.42 11.59
C ALA A 65 -0.48 -9.88 11.89
N LEU A 66 0.53 -10.75 12.01
CA LEU A 66 0.35 -12.14 12.42
C LEU A 66 -0.06 -12.19 13.89
N GLU A 67 -1.06 -13.00 14.18
CA GLU A 67 -1.59 -13.22 15.53
C GLU A 67 -1.58 -14.71 15.87
N ALA A 68 -1.30 -15.01 17.13
CA ALA A 68 -1.32 -16.39 17.63
C ALA A 68 -2.73 -17.01 17.63
N GLN A 69 -3.76 -16.17 17.76
CA GLN A 69 -5.17 -16.58 17.77
C GLN A 69 -5.89 -16.01 16.54
N PRO A 70 -6.62 -16.84 15.77
CA PRO A 70 -7.34 -16.35 14.59
C PRO A 70 -8.52 -15.46 15.01
N ARG A 71 -8.69 -14.32 14.35
CA ARG A 71 -9.87 -13.47 14.50
C ARG A 71 -10.97 -13.93 13.55
N LEU A 72 -12.13 -14.30 14.09
CA LEU A 72 -13.31 -14.62 13.27
C LEU A 72 -14.04 -13.37 12.77
N LYS A 73 -13.93 -12.26 13.51
CA LYS A 73 -14.55 -10.98 13.18
C LYS A 73 -13.54 -9.85 13.30
N VAL A 74 -13.68 -8.87 12.44
CA VAL A 74 -12.88 -7.63 12.40
C VAL A 74 -13.80 -6.40 12.39
N ARG A 75 -13.24 -5.25 12.75
CA ARG A 75 -13.94 -3.95 12.71
C ARG A 75 -13.25 -3.07 11.67
N PRO A 76 -13.67 -3.11 10.40
CA PRO A 76 -13.04 -2.32 9.36
C PRO A 76 -13.17 -0.82 9.65
N PRO A 77 -12.07 -0.04 9.63
CA PRO A 77 -12.14 1.40 9.86
C PRO A 77 -13.08 2.12 8.89
N ARG A 78 -13.17 1.64 7.65
CA ARG A 78 -14.07 2.18 6.61
C ARG A 78 -15.55 2.11 6.96
N LEU A 79 -15.96 1.15 7.80
CA LEU A 79 -17.35 1.02 8.28
C LEU A 79 -17.57 1.75 9.62
N GLY A 80 -16.77 2.78 9.89
CA GLY A 80 -16.82 3.56 11.11
C GLY A 80 -16.19 2.89 12.34
N GLY A 81 -15.55 1.72 12.16
CA GLY A 81 -14.88 0.98 13.26
C GLY A 81 -15.82 0.36 14.29
N ASN A 82 -17.12 0.65 14.22
CA ASN A 82 -18.12 0.18 15.20
C ASN A 82 -18.81 -1.12 14.74
N ARG A 83 -18.90 -1.37 13.45
CA ARG A 83 -19.54 -2.58 12.91
C ARG A 83 -18.54 -3.73 12.85
N SER A 84 -18.88 -4.84 13.52
CA SER A 84 -18.12 -6.08 13.47
C SER A 84 -18.60 -6.95 12.31
N ILE A 85 -17.68 -7.43 11.47
CA ILE A 85 -17.97 -8.24 10.28
C ILE A 85 -17.06 -9.45 10.26
N GLY A 86 -17.51 -10.55 9.65
CA GLY A 86 -16.71 -11.76 9.44
C GLY A 86 -15.42 -11.44 8.67
N VAL A 87 -14.31 -12.02 9.08
CA VAL A 87 -12.98 -11.75 8.51
C VAL A 87 -12.93 -12.01 7.01
N PHE A 88 -13.63 -13.02 6.50
CA PHE A 88 -13.65 -13.37 5.09
C PHE A 88 -14.48 -12.41 4.23
N ALA A 89 -15.37 -11.61 4.84
CA ALA A 89 -16.10 -10.56 4.15
C ALA A 89 -15.29 -9.26 4.00
N THR A 90 -14.00 -9.25 4.39
CA THR A 90 -13.14 -8.09 4.37
C THR A 90 -11.77 -8.41 3.79
N ARG A 91 -11.00 -7.37 3.44
CA ARG A 91 -9.57 -7.45 3.11
C ARG A 91 -8.69 -6.97 4.28
N ALA A 92 -9.14 -7.20 5.53
CA ALA A 92 -8.36 -6.85 6.71
C ALA A 92 -7.03 -7.61 6.75
N THR A 93 -6.01 -7.00 7.35
CA THR A 93 -4.66 -7.59 7.49
C THR A 93 -4.61 -8.71 8.52
N HIS A 94 -5.49 -8.69 9.54
CA HIS A 94 -5.63 -9.75 10.53
C HIS A 94 -6.46 -10.90 9.95
N ARG A 95 -5.79 -11.85 9.31
CA ARG A 95 -6.42 -12.97 8.59
C ARG A 95 -5.90 -14.32 9.07
N PRO A 96 -6.70 -15.39 8.93
CA PRO A 96 -6.16 -16.74 9.03
C PRO A 96 -4.99 -16.89 8.03
N ASN A 97 -3.87 -17.45 8.48
CA ASN A 97 -2.62 -17.61 7.73
C ASN A 97 -1.90 -16.30 7.32
N GLY A 98 -2.45 -15.13 7.62
CA GLY A 98 -1.82 -13.84 7.33
C GLY A 98 -1.54 -13.54 5.85
N ILE A 99 -2.23 -14.21 4.90
CA ILE A 99 -1.98 -14.04 3.46
C ILE A 99 -2.70 -12.82 2.92
N GLY A 100 -1.94 -11.96 2.23
CA GLY A 100 -2.42 -10.85 1.41
C GLY A 100 -2.28 -11.12 -0.07
N GLN A 101 -3.04 -10.36 -0.89
CA GLN A 101 -3.02 -10.45 -2.34
C GLN A 101 -3.28 -9.06 -2.93
N SER A 102 -2.40 -8.63 -3.84
CA SER A 102 -2.51 -7.33 -4.53
C SER A 102 -2.15 -7.48 -6.00
N VAL A 103 -2.87 -6.77 -6.87
CA VAL A 103 -2.47 -6.57 -8.26
C VAL A 103 -1.64 -5.31 -8.33
N VAL A 104 -0.42 -5.42 -8.83
CA VAL A 104 0.50 -4.29 -8.98
C VAL A 104 0.97 -4.18 -10.43
N LYS A 105 1.30 -2.97 -10.86
CA LYS A 105 1.88 -2.76 -12.18
C LYS A 105 3.34 -3.21 -12.17
N LEU A 106 3.73 -3.95 -13.20
CA LEU A 106 5.10 -4.36 -13.46
C LEU A 106 5.72 -3.36 -14.45
N ASP A 107 6.63 -2.53 -13.95
CA ASP A 107 7.26 -1.47 -14.75
C ASP A 107 8.51 -1.96 -15.48
N ARG A 108 9.30 -2.84 -14.84
CA ARG A 108 10.54 -3.37 -15.40
C ARG A 108 10.92 -4.72 -14.77
N VAL A 109 11.47 -5.59 -15.57
CA VAL A 109 11.95 -6.94 -15.16
C VAL A 109 13.47 -6.97 -15.30
N GLU A 110 14.15 -7.39 -14.25
CA GLU A 110 15.59 -7.66 -14.22
C GLU A 110 15.82 -8.98 -13.46
N PRO A 111 16.86 -9.75 -13.76
CA PRO A 111 17.23 -10.88 -12.94
C PRO A 111 17.38 -10.47 -11.47
N GLY A 112 16.68 -11.15 -10.59
CA GLY A 112 16.67 -10.86 -9.16
C GLY A 112 15.81 -9.65 -8.74
N ARG A 113 15.23 -8.86 -9.66
CA ARG A 113 14.46 -7.66 -9.31
C ARG A 113 13.28 -7.42 -10.23
N LEU A 114 12.12 -7.15 -9.65
CA LEU A 114 10.92 -6.68 -10.33
C LEU A 114 10.56 -5.28 -9.83
N TRP A 115 10.58 -4.30 -10.73
CA TRP A 115 10.22 -2.91 -10.42
C TRP A 115 8.71 -2.74 -10.56
N LEU A 116 8.09 -2.14 -9.54
CA LEU A 116 6.64 -2.14 -9.37
C LEU A 116 6.13 -0.73 -9.10
N SER A 117 4.93 -0.44 -9.56
CA SER A 117 4.17 0.76 -9.17
C SER A 117 2.72 0.42 -8.79
N GLY A 118 2.06 1.35 -8.10
CA GLY A 118 0.74 1.10 -7.52
C GLY A 118 0.78 0.03 -6.43
N ILE A 119 1.82 0.02 -5.60
CA ILE A 119 1.96 -0.95 -4.52
C ILE A 119 1.26 -0.46 -3.25
N ASP A 120 0.77 -1.41 -2.44
CA ASP A 120 0.16 -1.19 -1.13
C ASP A 120 0.80 -2.06 -0.04
N LEU A 121 2.08 -2.37 -0.20
CA LEU A 121 2.83 -3.26 0.67
C LEU A 121 3.85 -2.50 1.51
N LEU A 122 3.90 -2.85 2.80
CA LEU A 122 4.91 -2.35 3.73
C LEU A 122 6.32 -2.80 3.30
N ASP A 123 7.32 -1.96 3.55
CA ASP A 123 8.72 -2.31 3.32
C ASP A 123 9.11 -3.61 4.07
N GLY A 124 9.89 -4.46 3.41
CA GLY A 124 10.28 -5.77 3.93
C GLY A 124 9.19 -6.85 3.85
N THR A 125 8.03 -6.59 3.22
CA THR A 125 6.96 -7.59 3.10
C THR A 125 7.44 -8.84 2.35
N PRO A 126 7.35 -10.05 2.95
CA PRO A 126 7.69 -11.30 2.29
C PRO A 126 6.64 -11.67 1.23
N VAL A 127 7.07 -11.94 0.01
CA VAL A 127 6.24 -12.41 -1.11
C VAL A 127 6.38 -13.93 -1.22
N LEU A 128 5.24 -14.62 -1.26
CA LEU A 128 5.16 -16.09 -1.33
C LEU A 128 5.07 -16.60 -2.77
N ASP A 129 4.44 -15.82 -3.65
CA ASP A 129 4.21 -16.21 -5.05
C ASP A 129 3.93 -14.99 -5.92
N ILE A 130 4.22 -15.11 -7.21
CA ILE A 130 3.96 -14.10 -8.24
C ILE A 130 3.21 -14.78 -9.38
N LYS A 131 2.11 -14.19 -9.82
CA LYS A 131 1.35 -14.68 -10.97
C LYS A 131 1.08 -13.55 -11.96
N PRO A 132 1.13 -13.79 -13.27
CA PRO A 132 0.69 -12.80 -14.24
C PRO A 132 -0.79 -12.48 -14.05
N TYR A 133 -1.17 -11.22 -14.16
CA TYR A 133 -2.57 -10.83 -14.26
C TYR A 133 -3.07 -11.12 -15.67
N VAL A 134 -4.16 -11.89 -15.77
CA VAL A 134 -4.76 -12.32 -17.04
C VAL A 134 -6.11 -11.64 -17.22
N PRO A 135 -6.21 -10.53 -18.00
CA PRO A 135 -7.39 -9.66 -18.03
C PRO A 135 -8.71 -10.38 -18.30
N TYR A 136 -8.72 -11.32 -19.25
CA TYR A 136 -9.95 -12.04 -19.61
C TYR A 136 -10.42 -13.03 -18.52
N ALA A 137 -9.54 -13.44 -17.62
CA ALA A 137 -9.82 -14.42 -16.57
C ALA A 137 -9.99 -13.78 -15.19
N ASP A 138 -9.23 -12.72 -14.90
CA ASP A 138 -9.17 -12.11 -13.58
C ASP A 138 -10.21 -10.97 -13.41
N GLN A 139 -10.63 -10.36 -14.51
CA GLN A 139 -11.66 -9.32 -14.48
C GLN A 139 -13.06 -9.95 -14.46
N VAL A 140 -13.86 -9.60 -13.45
CA VAL A 140 -15.26 -10.02 -13.32
C VAL A 140 -16.15 -8.78 -13.37
N PRO A 141 -16.64 -8.37 -14.57
CA PRO A 141 -17.38 -7.10 -14.76
C PRO A 141 -18.63 -6.98 -13.89
N ASP A 142 -19.35 -8.08 -13.67
CA ASP A 142 -20.61 -8.13 -12.94
C ASP A 142 -20.44 -8.38 -11.44
N ALA A 143 -19.21 -8.32 -10.94
CA ALA A 143 -18.94 -8.57 -9.52
C ALA A 143 -19.56 -7.47 -8.64
N VAL A 144 -20.28 -7.88 -7.60
CA VAL A 144 -20.93 -6.98 -6.64
C VAL A 144 -20.31 -7.13 -5.26
N ASN A 145 -20.02 -6.01 -4.61
CA ASN A 145 -19.62 -5.97 -3.22
C ASN A 145 -20.33 -4.83 -2.48
N THR A 146 -21.39 -5.15 -1.74
CA THR A 146 -22.23 -4.18 -1.04
C THR A 146 -21.50 -3.47 0.12
N LEU A 147 -20.40 -4.03 0.64
CA LEU A 147 -19.59 -3.43 1.69
C LEU A 147 -18.54 -2.43 1.15
N ALA A 148 -18.21 -2.56 -0.14
CA ALA A 148 -17.18 -1.76 -0.80
C ALA A 148 -17.53 -1.54 -2.28
N ASN A 149 -18.71 -0.97 -2.52
CA ASN A 149 -19.26 -0.72 -3.85
C ASN A 149 -18.62 0.44 -4.61
N ALA A 150 -17.90 1.32 -3.92
CA ALA A 150 -17.20 2.45 -4.49
C ALA A 150 -15.89 2.74 -3.74
N PRO A 151 -14.92 3.46 -4.31
CA PRO A 151 -13.78 3.97 -3.58
C PRO A 151 -14.23 4.81 -2.37
N PRO A 152 -13.43 4.91 -1.29
CA PRO A 152 -13.74 5.83 -0.21
C PRO A 152 -13.77 7.26 -0.72
N PRO A 153 -14.60 8.14 -0.14
CA PRO A 153 -14.53 9.57 -0.44
C PRO A 153 -13.12 10.07 -0.09
N GLY A 154 -12.56 10.88 -0.98
CA GLY A 154 -11.28 11.54 -0.75
C GLY A 154 -11.45 12.83 0.06
N VAL A 155 -10.32 13.33 0.57
CA VAL A 155 -10.20 14.68 1.14
C VAL A 155 -9.28 15.52 0.26
N ALA A 156 -9.46 16.85 0.28
CA ALA A 156 -8.55 17.75 -0.41
C ALA A 156 -7.17 17.76 0.27
N VAL A 157 -6.11 17.80 -0.52
CA VAL A 157 -4.75 17.93 -0.01
C VAL A 157 -4.20 19.28 -0.44
N GLU A 158 -3.99 20.14 0.53
CA GLU A 158 -3.40 21.47 0.35
C GLU A 158 -1.95 21.45 0.86
N TRP A 159 -1.16 22.36 0.35
CA TRP A 159 0.24 22.48 0.70
C TRP A 159 0.57 23.83 1.32
N ASN A 160 1.43 23.82 2.31
CA ASN A 160 2.26 24.98 2.60
C ASN A 160 3.29 25.10 1.47
N GLU A 161 3.59 26.32 1.02
CA GLU A 161 4.53 26.58 -0.08
C GLU A 161 5.90 25.92 0.18
N GLN A 162 6.44 26.12 1.37
CA GLN A 162 7.72 25.50 1.78
C GLN A 162 7.65 23.97 1.76
N ALA A 163 6.53 23.37 2.20
CA ALA A 163 6.37 21.91 2.19
C ALA A 163 6.34 21.33 0.77
N LEU A 164 5.72 22.05 -0.18
CA LEU A 164 5.69 21.64 -1.58
C LEU A 164 7.09 21.73 -2.22
N GLU A 165 7.85 22.76 -1.91
CA GLU A 165 9.26 22.89 -2.32
C GLU A 165 10.13 21.75 -1.76
N GLN A 166 9.99 21.45 -0.45
CA GLN A 166 10.66 20.33 0.22
C GLN A 166 10.31 19.00 -0.45
N ALA A 167 9.02 18.72 -0.66
CA ALA A 167 8.58 17.49 -1.30
C ALA A 167 9.15 17.36 -2.73
N SER A 168 9.15 18.45 -3.49
CA SER A 168 9.71 18.50 -4.84
C SER A 168 11.22 18.22 -4.85
N ALA A 169 11.97 18.87 -3.95
CA ALA A 169 13.42 18.68 -3.82
C ALA A 169 13.76 17.24 -3.41
N HIS A 170 13.06 16.69 -2.41
CA HIS A 170 13.25 15.29 -2.01
C HIS A 170 12.82 14.30 -3.11
N GLY A 171 11.75 14.59 -3.85
CA GLY A 171 11.34 13.80 -5.00
C GLY A 171 12.41 13.73 -6.08
N GLN A 172 13.02 14.87 -6.41
CA GLN A 172 14.15 14.93 -7.36
C GLN A 172 15.37 14.15 -6.84
N ARG A 173 15.74 14.31 -5.57
CA ARG A 173 16.84 13.58 -4.94
C ARG A 173 16.64 12.06 -4.96
N LEU A 174 15.41 11.61 -4.72
CA LEU A 174 15.06 10.19 -4.69
C LEU A 174 14.83 9.59 -6.08
N GLY A 175 14.57 10.42 -7.10
CA GLY A 175 14.11 9.98 -8.41
C GLY A 175 12.65 9.45 -8.38
N GLU A 176 11.84 9.94 -7.42
CA GLU A 176 10.50 9.43 -7.14
C GLU A 176 9.43 10.53 -7.25
N PRO A 177 8.19 10.22 -7.66
CA PRO A 177 7.10 11.18 -7.76
C PRO A 177 6.52 11.49 -6.36
N LEU A 178 7.33 12.05 -5.45
CA LEU A 178 7.01 12.18 -4.04
C LEU A 178 5.78 13.06 -3.78
N VAL A 179 5.62 14.18 -4.51
CA VAL A 179 4.44 15.05 -4.39
C VAL A 179 3.16 14.26 -4.69
N ALA A 180 3.13 13.57 -5.84
CA ALA A 180 1.97 12.76 -6.23
C ALA A 180 1.72 11.61 -5.25
N LEU A 181 2.78 10.97 -4.72
CA LEU A 181 2.66 9.92 -3.72
C LEU A 181 1.99 10.44 -2.44
N ILE A 182 2.44 11.60 -1.94
CA ILE A 182 1.87 12.23 -0.74
C ILE A 182 0.39 12.58 -0.97
N GLU A 183 0.06 13.22 -2.08
CA GLU A 183 -1.32 13.58 -2.43
C GLU A 183 -2.23 12.34 -2.52
N GLN A 184 -1.78 11.28 -3.18
CA GLN A 184 -2.54 10.04 -3.33
C GLN A 184 -2.74 9.31 -2.01
N CYS A 185 -1.74 9.29 -1.12
CA CYS A 185 -1.85 8.67 0.19
C CYS A 185 -2.74 9.46 1.15
N LEU A 186 -2.51 10.77 1.26
CA LEU A 186 -3.25 11.62 2.18
C LEU A 186 -4.68 11.90 1.69
N GLY A 187 -4.88 12.00 0.37
CA GLY A 187 -6.20 12.18 -0.23
C GLY A 187 -7.20 11.04 0.06
N GLN A 188 -6.71 9.86 0.49
CA GLN A 188 -7.56 8.76 0.93
C GLN A 188 -8.01 8.86 2.39
N ASP A 189 -7.70 9.94 3.08
CA ASP A 189 -7.94 10.16 4.50
C ASP A 189 -7.43 8.98 5.38
N PRO A 190 -6.14 9.00 5.76
CA PRO A 190 -5.53 7.89 6.47
C PRO A 190 -6.06 7.71 7.90
N ARG A 191 -6.75 8.69 8.47
CA ARG A 191 -7.33 8.58 9.83
C ARG A 191 -8.45 7.54 9.88
N PRO A 192 -8.67 6.91 11.04
CA PRO A 192 -9.87 6.08 11.26
C PRO A 192 -11.15 6.91 11.13
N ALA A 193 -12.18 6.38 10.48
CA ALA A 193 -13.43 7.10 10.20
C ALA A 193 -14.20 7.57 11.46
N TYR A 194 -13.93 6.96 12.63
CA TYR A 194 -14.52 7.39 13.91
C TYR A 194 -13.79 8.56 14.57
N GLN A 195 -12.62 8.93 14.08
CA GLN A 195 -11.80 9.99 14.66
C GLN A 195 -12.17 11.34 14.06
N VAL A 196 -12.70 12.22 14.88
CA VAL A 196 -12.87 13.62 14.50
C VAL A 196 -11.50 14.30 14.56
N PRO A 197 -11.08 15.01 13.49
CA PRO A 197 -9.81 15.71 13.51
C PRO A 197 -9.85 16.92 14.45
N GLU A 198 -8.76 17.13 15.16
CA GLU A 198 -8.51 18.33 15.94
C GLU A 198 -7.58 19.24 15.13
N PRO A 199 -7.97 20.49 14.81
CA PRO A 199 -7.14 21.38 13.98
C PRO A 199 -5.74 21.64 14.52
N SER A 200 -5.55 21.60 15.85
CA SER A 200 -4.26 21.77 16.52
C SER A 200 -3.37 20.53 16.48
N ARG A 201 -3.93 19.35 16.14
CA ARG A 201 -3.19 18.09 16.14
C ARG A 201 -2.42 17.94 14.83
N GLN A 202 -1.13 17.66 14.95
CA GLN A 202 -0.29 17.28 13.84
C GLN A 202 -0.22 15.75 13.72
N TYR A 203 -0.16 15.29 12.49
CA TYR A 203 0.01 13.90 12.08
C TYR A 203 1.30 13.79 11.27
N GLY A 204 1.88 12.61 11.26
CA GLY A 204 3.09 12.32 10.48
C GLY A 204 3.05 10.94 9.85
N VAL A 205 3.75 10.77 8.73
CA VAL A 205 3.98 9.48 8.07
C VAL A 205 5.36 9.43 7.47
N LYS A 206 5.98 8.26 7.51
CA LYS A 206 7.28 7.99 6.90
C LYS A 206 7.10 7.38 5.51
N LEU A 207 7.59 8.12 4.50
CA LEU A 207 7.61 7.68 3.10
C LEU A 207 9.04 7.76 2.59
N TRP A 208 9.56 6.68 2.01
CA TRP A 208 10.98 6.56 1.68
C TRP A 208 11.86 6.88 2.89
N ASP A 209 12.69 7.91 2.80
CA ASP A 209 13.57 8.41 3.86
C ASP A 209 13.16 9.79 4.39
N VAL A 210 11.90 10.17 4.16
CA VAL A 210 11.35 11.45 4.64
C VAL A 210 10.16 11.22 5.58
N GLU A 211 9.94 12.19 6.46
CA GLU A 211 8.75 12.32 7.28
C GLU A 211 7.88 13.44 6.72
N VAL A 212 6.62 13.13 6.42
CA VAL A 212 5.59 14.07 5.96
C VAL A 212 4.72 14.42 7.14
N ARG A 213 4.57 15.72 7.44
CA ARG A 213 3.74 16.21 8.55
C ARG A 213 2.60 17.05 8.04
N TRP A 214 1.42 16.86 8.61
CA TRP A 214 0.19 17.58 8.25
C TRP A 214 -0.74 17.78 9.42
N HIS A 215 -1.77 18.61 9.21
CA HIS A 215 -2.92 18.72 10.08
C HIS A 215 -4.22 18.76 9.25
N TYR A 216 -5.35 18.71 9.94
CA TYR A 216 -6.66 18.87 9.32
C TYR A 216 -7.22 20.23 9.71
N PRO A 217 -7.22 21.25 8.82
CA PRO A 217 -7.87 22.54 9.11
C PRO A 217 -9.40 22.40 9.26
N ASP A 218 -9.99 21.42 8.57
CA ASP A 218 -11.40 21.03 8.66
C ASP A 218 -11.59 19.52 8.40
N LEU A 219 -12.85 19.06 8.29
CA LEU A 219 -13.18 17.64 8.12
C LEU A 219 -12.79 17.07 6.75
N HIS A 220 -12.64 17.92 5.75
CA HIS A 220 -12.51 17.55 4.33
C HIS A 220 -11.18 17.96 3.71
N THR A 221 -10.32 18.62 4.48
CA THR A 221 -9.04 19.15 4.01
C THR A 221 -7.89 18.66 4.89
N ILE A 222 -6.83 18.26 4.24
CA ILE A 222 -5.51 18.01 4.84
C ILE A 222 -4.59 19.11 4.35
N LYS A 223 -3.84 19.75 5.25
CA LYS A 223 -2.79 20.71 4.92
C LYS A 223 -1.43 20.15 5.27
N VAL A 224 -0.60 19.90 4.27
CA VAL A 224 0.80 19.46 4.45
C VAL A 224 1.63 20.64 4.93
N LEU A 225 2.32 20.45 6.06
CA LEU A 225 3.07 21.49 6.76
C LEU A 225 4.56 21.46 6.44
N GLU A 226 5.13 20.26 6.38
CA GLU A 226 6.56 20.06 6.10
C GLU A 226 6.85 18.64 5.60
N VAL A 227 7.95 18.50 4.85
CA VAL A 227 8.52 17.24 4.39
C VAL A 227 10.02 17.28 4.68
N VAL A 228 10.46 16.52 5.68
CA VAL A 228 11.84 16.58 6.20
C VAL A 228 12.50 15.20 6.17
N PRO A 229 13.83 15.12 6.10
CA PRO A 229 14.53 13.85 6.26
C PRO A 229 14.16 13.15 7.57
N GLN A 230 14.07 11.82 7.55
CA GLN A 230 13.93 11.06 8.80
C GLN A 230 15.18 11.24 9.66
N ALA A 231 14.95 11.47 10.96
CA ALA A 231 16.01 11.53 11.95
C ALA A 231 16.60 10.14 12.25
#